data_9d16dff5a605db680f7fcf03aefe4e37
#
_entry.id   9d16dff5a605db680f7fcf03aefe4e37
#
_cell.length_a   1.000
_cell.length_b   1.000
_cell.length_c   1.000
_cell.angle_alpha   90.00
_cell.angle_beta   90.00
_cell.angle_gamma   90.00
#
_symmetry.space_group_name_H-M   'P 1'
#
loop_
_entity.id
_entity.type
_entity.pdbx_description
1 polymer ?
#
loop_
_entity_poly.entity_id
_entity_poly.type
_entity_poly.pdbx_seq_one_letter_code
_entity_poly.pdbx_strand_id
1 'polypeptide(L)'
;MNRITIGSALMSVTIVATSAGQPAASAAQSAAHNDVLINNAVVMTVTHGNIQNGSIYIKDGKIAAVGRNLKAPAGATVIDAGGKYLTPGIIDSHSHIALDDDVNEATSPVTPQMMMIDAFDYQDKAIYRGLAGGVTTSLLLHGSANMIGGQAIVIKHKYGAGRDAMLFPGAPRSIKFASGENPKRVYGSKDQLPSSRMGNFAVQREALVQAQDYMREWTDYEAKVKRGDKDAKLPKHDLKLEALADVLRGKLLVQIHCYRADELLTEMEIAKEFGYKVRAFHHALEAYKVADKLAANDVAIATFADWWGYKNEAWDAIPWNAVISMRKGVRVAIKSDSDDLARRLNQEAAKTMRYGGATEEEALRMITLNPAWIIGVENRVGSIEVGKDADLVIWDGYPLSSYGVPEKVLIDGDVYFDRSLPGFGMPRYKEGE
;
A
#
# COMPACT_ATOMS: atom_id res chain seq x y z
N MET A 1 81.44 18.88 19.81
CA MET A 1 80.33 19.81 20.04
C MET A 1 79.45 19.79 18.85
N ASN A 2 78.52 18.84 18.83
CA ASN A 2 77.56 18.70 17.73
C ASN A 2 76.16 19.08 18.23
N ARG A 3 75.59 20.10 17.61
CA ARG A 3 74.26 20.57 17.84
C ARG A 3 73.26 19.65 17.00
N ILE A 4 72.37 18.98 17.66
CA ILE A 4 71.29 18.27 17.03
C ILE A 4 70.08 19.22 16.90
N THR A 5 69.71 19.51 15.67
CA THR A 5 68.50 20.28 15.36
C THR A 5 67.33 19.33 15.19
N ILE A 6 66.32 19.43 16.07
CA ILE A 6 65.10 18.67 15.98
C ILE A 6 64.12 19.42 15.07
N GLY A 7 63.86 18.86 13.89
CA GLY A 7 62.86 19.34 12.96
C GLY A 7 61.45 18.87 13.37
N SER A 8 60.55 19.82 13.65
CA SER A 8 59.11 19.53 13.88
C SER A 8 58.40 19.29 12.55
N ALA A 9 57.99 18.06 12.30
CA ALA A 9 57.11 17.72 11.18
C ALA A 9 55.65 17.96 11.61
N LEU A 10 55.01 18.98 11.04
CA LEU A 10 53.57 19.15 11.10
C LEU A 10 52.90 18.09 10.20
N MET A 11 52.24 17.14 10.80
CA MET A 11 51.37 16.18 10.10
C MET A 11 50.01 16.82 9.89
N SER A 12 49.72 17.27 8.67
CA SER A 12 48.41 17.74 8.26
C SER A 12 47.48 16.52 8.12
N VAL A 13 46.56 16.34 9.03
CA VAL A 13 45.49 15.33 8.90
C VAL A 13 44.40 15.93 8.01
N THR A 14 44.35 15.47 6.77
CA THR A 14 43.24 15.75 5.87
C THR A 14 42.08 14.82 6.25
N ILE A 15 41.04 15.37 6.88
CA ILE A 15 39.79 14.67 7.12
C ILE A 15 39.07 14.61 5.78
N VAL A 16 39.10 13.43 5.14
CA VAL A 16 38.22 13.12 4.03
C VAL A 16 36.86 12.80 4.63
N ALA A 17 35.94 13.75 4.54
CA ALA A 17 34.54 13.50 4.80
C ALA A 17 34.00 12.53 3.74
N THR A 18 33.96 11.24 4.05
CA THR A 18 33.19 10.28 3.26
C THR A 18 31.72 10.55 3.53
N SER A 19 31.09 11.32 2.63
CA SER A 19 29.63 11.29 2.50
C SER A 19 29.25 9.84 2.24
N ALA A 20 28.56 9.23 3.18
CA ALA A 20 27.89 7.96 2.95
C ALA A 20 26.85 8.21 1.83
N GLY A 21 27.26 7.99 0.60
CA GLY A 21 26.37 7.98 -0.53
C GLY A 21 25.32 6.91 -0.26
N GLN A 22 24.06 7.29 -0.26
CA GLN A 22 22.96 6.34 -0.46
C GLN A 22 23.36 5.48 -1.65
N PRO A 23 23.17 4.15 -1.60
CA PRO A 23 23.37 3.34 -2.77
C PRO A 23 22.46 3.92 -3.86
N ALA A 24 23.04 4.38 -4.94
CA ALA A 24 22.32 4.75 -6.14
C ALA A 24 21.46 3.54 -6.48
N ALA A 25 20.14 3.73 -6.49
CA ALA A 25 19.23 2.74 -7.01
C ALA A 25 19.79 2.37 -8.39
N SER A 26 20.24 1.13 -8.52
CA SER A 26 20.61 0.55 -9.80
C SER A 26 19.41 0.82 -10.70
N ALA A 27 19.60 1.62 -11.74
CA ALA A 27 18.60 1.76 -12.77
C ALA A 27 18.43 0.36 -13.37
N ALA A 28 17.38 -0.33 -12.92
CA ALA A 28 16.95 -1.55 -13.57
C ALA A 28 16.78 -1.16 -15.04
N GLN A 29 17.57 -1.79 -15.92
CA GLN A 29 17.39 -1.63 -17.35
C GLN A 29 15.95 -1.98 -17.65
N SER A 30 15.15 -0.97 -18.01
CA SER A 30 13.78 -1.15 -18.44
C SER A 30 13.86 -2.10 -19.64
N ALA A 31 13.33 -3.30 -19.49
CA ALA A 31 13.07 -4.14 -20.64
C ALA A 31 12.29 -3.29 -21.63
N ALA A 32 12.71 -3.27 -22.90
CA ALA A 32 12.00 -2.50 -23.92
C ALA A 32 10.58 -3.08 -24.03
N HIS A 33 9.59 -2.35 -23.49
CA HIS A 33 8.19 -2.73 -23.61
C HIS A 33 7.78 -2.57 -25.07
N ASN A 34 7.11 -3.56 -25.63
CA ASN A 34 6.52 -3.43 -26.95
C ASN A 34 5.37 -2.41 -26.89
N ASP A 35 5.26 -1.56 -27.91
CA ASP A 35 4.07 -0.72 -28.08
C ASP A 35 2.82 -1.59 -28.22
N VAL A 36 1.75 -1.26 -27.50
CA VAL A 36 0.49 -2.02 -27.52
C VAL A 36 -0.66 -1.08 -27.84
N LEU A 37 -1.52 -1.47 -28.77
CA LEU A 37 -2.83 -0.85 -28.97
C LEU A 37 -3.94 -1.81 -28.57
N ILE A 38 -4.71 -1.46 -27.54
CA ILE A 38 -5.98 -2.13 -27.22
C ILE A 38 -7.07 -1.33 -27.92
N ASN A 39 -7.88 -1.97 -28.75
CA ASN A 39 -8.97 -1.33 -29.46
C ASN A 39 -10.32 -2.01 -29.23
N ASN A 40 -11.39 -1.38 -29.71
CA ASN A 40 -12.75 -1.92 -29.71
C ASN A 40 -13.22 -2.35 -28.27
N ALA A 41 -12.93 -1.52 -27.27
CA ALA A 41 -13.29 -1.75 -25.87
C ALA A 41 -14.38 -0.80 -25.38
N VAL A 42 -15.14 -1.22 -24.35
CA VAL A 42 -15.85 -0.32 -23.46
C VAL A 42 -14.86 0.09 -22.37
N VAL A 43 -14.23 1.26 -22.55
CA VAL A 43 -13.20 1.74 -21.62
C VAL A 43 -13.86 2.44 -20.44
N MET A 44 -13.71 1.88 -19.24
CA MET A 44 -14.21 2.45 -17.98
C MET A 44 -13.08 3.21 -17.29
N THR A 45 -13.03 4.52 -17.50
CA THR A 45 -11.86 5.34 -17.12
C THR A 45 -11.73 5.59 -15.62
N VAL A 46 -12.84 5.49 -14.87
CA VAL A 46 -12.96 5.83 -13.41
C VAL A 46 -13.04 7.35 -13.16
N THR A 47 -12.48 8.18 -14.02
CA THR A 47 -12.38 9.64 -13.80
C THR A 47 -13.10 10.47 -14.86
N HIS A 48 -13.32 9.91 -16.06
CA HIS A 48 -13.88 10.61 -17.22
C HIS A 48 -15.05 9.87 -17.87
N GLY A 49 -15.73 9.01 -17.12
CA GLY A 49 -16.84 8.19 -17.63
C GLY A 49 -16.37 7.06 -18.57
N ASN A 50 -17.34 6.44 -19.25
CA ASN A 50 -17.10 5.29 -20.12
C ASN A 50 -16.97 5.73 -21.58
N ILE A 51 -16.02 5.15 -22.32
CA ILE A 51 -15.80 5.39 -23.74
C ILE A 51 -16.21 4.13 -24.51
N GLN A 52 -17.33 4.20 -25.23
CA GLN A 52 -17.77 3.12 -26.13
C GLN A 52 -16.89 3.04 -27.38
N ASN A 53 -16.55 1.82 -27.82
CA ASN A 53 -15.61 1.57 -28.92
C ASN A 53 -14.28 2.31 -28.72
N GLY A 54 -13.83 2.34 -27.45
CA GLY A 54 -12.62 3.02 -27.03
C GLY A 54 -11.36 2.24 -27.41
N SER A 55 -10.27 2.99 -27.43
CA SER A 55 -8.91 2.45 -27.69
C SER A 55 -7.94 3.06 -26.68
N ILE A 56 -6.92 2.27 -26.28
CA ILE A 56 -5.80 2.73 -25.46
C ILE A 56 -4.51 2.38 -26.19
N TYR A 57 -3.66 3.38 -26.41
CA TYR A 57 -2.31 3.18 -26.89
C TYR A 57 -1.34 3.22 -25.70
N ILE A 58 -0.53 2.18 -25.60
CA ILE A 58 0.46 1.98 -24.56
C ILE A 58 1.84 2.08 -25.19
N LYS A 59 2.71 2.87 -24.58
CA LYS A 59 4.10 3.03 -24.96
C LYS A 59 4.99 3.05 -23.71
N ASP A 60 6.09 2.30 -23.75
CA ASP A 60 7.06 2.21 -22.65
C ASP A 60 6.38 1.90 -21.29
N GLY A 61 5.40 0.99 -21.30
CA GLY A 61 4.65 0.57 -20.10
C GLY A 61 3.61 1.58 -19.60
N LYS A 62 3.40 2.69 -20.31
CA LYS A 62 2.49 3.77 -19.91
C LYS A 62 1.37 4.00 -20.91
N ILE A 63 0.26 4.50 -20.42
CA ILE A 63 -0.86 4.96 -21.25
C ILE A 63 -0.40 6.22 -21.99
N ALA A 64 -0.18 6.11 -23.30
CA ALA A 64 0.25 7.21 -24.14
C ALA A 64 -0.93 7.97 -24.77
N ALA A 65 -2.03 7.27 -25.07
CA ALA A 65 -3.26 7.89 -25.57
C ALA A 65 -4.50 7.08 -25.16
N VAL A 66 -5.61 7.79 -24.96
CA VAL A 66 -6.95 7.23 -24.69
C VAL A 66 -7.93 7.92 -25.62
N GLY A 67 -8.78 7.19 -26.33
CA GLY A 67 -9.75 7.80 -27.25
C GLY A 67 -10.48 6.76 -28.08
N ARG A 68 -11.00 7.19 -29.24
CA ARG A 68 -11.65 6.33 -30.23
C ARG A 68 -10.80 6.31 -31.50
N ASN A 69 -10.83 5.18 -32.20
CA ASN A 69 -10.20 5.05 -33.51
C ASN A 69 -8.68 5.39 -33.53
N LEU A 70 -7.98 5.12 -32.42
CA LEU A 70 -6.52 5.26 -32.40
C LEU A 70 -5.90 4.29 -33.40
N LYS A 71 -4.83 4.75 -34.08
CA LYS A 71 -4.09 3.93 -35.04
C LYS A 71 -2.84 3.34 -34.36
N ALA A 72 -2.63 2.05 -34.57
CA ALA A 72 -1.41 1.40 -34.11
C ALA A 72 -0.20 1.95 -34.91
N PRO A 73 0.88 2.36 -34.24
CA PRO A 73 2.16 2.58 -34.92
C PRO A 73 2.66 1.29 -35.57
N ALA A 74 3.56 1.43 -36.56
CA ALA A 74 4.18 0.28 -37.17
C ALA A 74 4.95 -0.54 -36.12
N GLY A 75 4.70 -1.85 -36.06
CA GLY A 75 5.34 -2.76 -35.11
C GLY A 75 4.64 -2.88 -33.73
N ALA A 76 3.60 -2.10 -33.47
CA ALA A 76 2.84 -2.25 -32.24
C ALA A 76 2.01 -3.55 -32.22
N THR A 77 1.93 -4.20 -31.07
CA THR A 77 1.01 -5.31 -30.85
C THR A 77 -0.41 -4.80 -30.75
N VAL A 78 -1.34 -5.39 -31.50
CA VAL A 78 -2.75 -5.00 -31.47
C VAL A 78 -3.55 -6.06 -30.72
N ILE A 79 -4.29 -5.62 -29.70
CA ILE A 79 -5.24 -6.44 -28.93
C ILE A 79 -6.64 -5.92 -29.28
N ASP A 80 -7.44 -6.75 -29.94
CA ASP A 80 -8.86 -6.44 -30.16
C ASP A 80 -9.65 -6.93 -28.94
N ALA A 81 -10.25 -6.00 -28.21
CA ALA A 81 -11.09 -6.31 -27.06
C ALA A 81 -12.47 -6.86 -27.44
N GLY A 82 -12.86 -6.80 -28.72
CA GLY A 82 -14.12 -7.38 -29.21
C GLY A 82 -15.38 -6.82 -28.54
N GLY A 83 -15.40 -5.56 -28.17
CA GLY A 83 -16.50 -4.93 -27.44
C GLY A 83 -16.53 -5.20 -25.95
N LYS A 84 -15.52 -5.89 -25.39
CA LYS A 84 -15.41 -6.21 -23.97
C LYS A 84 -15.07 -4.98 -23.12
N TYR A 85 -15.28 -5.11 -21.81
CA TYR A 85 -14.94 -4.04 -20.87
C TYR A 85 -13.43 -4.00 -20.60
N LEU A 86 -12.93 -2.79 -20.45
CA LEU A 86 -11.54 -2.49 -20.10
C LEU A 86 -11.51 -1.53 -18.93
N THR A 87 -10.94 -1.97 -17.81
CA THR A 87 -10.81 -1.18 -16.58
C THR A 87 -9.34 -0.95 -16.21
N PRO A 88 -9.04 0.01 -15.31
CA PRO A 88 -7.77 -0.01 -14.60
C PRO A 88 -7.65 -1.33 -13.82
N GLY A 89 -6.43 -1.73 -13.51
CA GLY A 89 -6.16 -2.83 -12.60
C GLY A 89 -6.76 -2.58 -11.22
N ILE A 90 -7.30 -3.63 -10.61
CA ILE A 90 -7.79 -3.59 -9.24
C ILE A 90 -6.61 -3.47 -8.29
N ILE A 91 -6.79 -2.67 -7.22
CA ILE A 91 -5.78 -2.44 -6.19
C ILE A 91 -6.33 -2.90 -4.85
N ASP A 92 -5.60 -3.79 -4.19
CA ASP A 92 -5.92 -4.23 -2.83
C ASP A 92 -5.08 -3.46 -1.81
N SER A 93 -5.70 -2.52 -1.10
CA SER A 93 -5.00 -1.71 -0.10
C SER A 93 -4.79 -2.39 1.26
N HIS A 94 -5.17 -3.66 1.39
CA HIS A 94 -4.96 -4.44 2.61
C HIS A 94 -4.87 -5.92 2.30
N SER A 95 -3.67 -6.41 2.17
CA SER A 95 -3.40 -7.82 1.88
C SER A 95 -2.33 -8.39 2.80
N HIS A 96 -2.40 -9.70 3.01
CA HIS A 96 -1.42 -10.49 3.73
C HIS A 96 -0.91 -11.66 2.88
N ILE A 97 -1.20 -11.67 1.57
CA ILE A 97 -0.68 -12.68 0.64
C ILE A 97 0.85 -12.65 0.60
N ALA A 98 1.45 -13.75 0.18
CA ALA A 98 2.91 -13.81 -0.05
C ALA A 98 3.77 -13.48 1.17
N LEU A 99 3.31 -13.83 2.38
CA LEU A 99 4.02 -13.63 3.64
C LEU A 99 4.20 -14.93 4.44
N ASP A 100 3.89 -16.09 3.88
CA ASP A 100 4.08 -17.43 4.46
C ASP A 100 3.61 -17.55 5.93
N ASP A 101 2.44 -16.97 6.24
CA ASP A 101 1.90 -16.82 7.61
C ASP A 101 2.72 -15.95 8.58
N ASP A 102 3.87 -15.40 8.16
CA ASP A 102 4.71 -14.47 8.95
C ASP A 102 4.14 -13.04 8.97
N VAL A 103 2.86 -12.93 9.26
CA VAL A 103 2.14 -11.65 9.25
C VAL A 103 2.32 -10.83 10.53
N ASN A 104 2.76 -11.45 11.65
CA ASN A 104 2.84 -10.77 12.95
C ASN A 104 4.09 -11.15 13.74
N GLU A 105 4.90 -10.15 14.10
CA GLU A 105 5.93 -10.32 15.13
C GLU A 105 5.31 -10.07 16.51
N ALA A 106 4.71 -11.09 17.10
CA ALA A 106 3.90 -10.98 18.32
C ALA A 106 4.68 -11.13 19.63
N THR A 107 6.00 -10.94 19.63
CA THR A 107 6.84 -11.01 20.85
C THR A 107 6.89 -9.68 21.61
N SER A 108 6.56 -8.56 20.96
CA SER A 108 6.49 -7.23 21.56
C SER A 108 5.30 -6.46 20.96
N PRO A 109 4.57 -5.65 21.75
CA PRO A 109 3.46 -4.85 21.22
C PRO A 109 3.88 -3.71 20.30
N VAL A 110 5.16 -3.39 20.23
CA VAL A 110 5.71 -2.29 19.43
C VAL A 110 6.93 -2.79 18.66
N THR A 111 6.79 -2.97 17.34
CA THR A 111 7.78 -3.56 16.43
C THR A 111 7.90 -2.79 15.10
N PRO A 112 8.02 -1.44 15.12
CA PRO A 112 7.99 -0.61 13.90
C PRO A 112 9.20 -0.82 12.98
N GLN A 113 10.27 -1.47 13.47
CA GLN A 113 11.48 -1.79 12.71
C GLN A 113 11.32 -3.03 11.81
N MET A 114 10.29 -3.86 12.01
CA MET A 114 10.03 -5.02 11.17
C MET A 114 9.62 -4.56 9.76
N MET A 115 10.10 -5.27 8.74
CA MET A 115 9.88 -4.91 7.35
C MET A 115 9.24 -6.09 6.61
N MET A 116 8.06 -5.89 6.02
CA MET A 116 7.38 -6.95 5.27
C MET A 116 8.16 -7.46 4.06
N ILE A 117 9.12 -6.70 3.58
CA ILE A 117 10.01 -7.12 2.49
C ILE A 117 10.87 -8.34 2.88
N ASP A 118 11.17 -8.51 4.17
CA ASP A 118 12.02 -9.60 4.64
C ASP A 118 11.26 -10.94 4.71
N ALA A 119 9.90 -10.89 4.77
CA ALA A 119 9.02 -12.06 4.73
C ALA A 119 8.35 -12.25 3.35
N PHE A 120 8.70 -11.47 2.34
CA PHE A 120 8.02 -11.50 1.05
C PHE A 120 8.42 -12.73 0.21
N ASP A 121 7.47 -13.65 0.05
CA ASP A 121 7.55 -14.77 -0.92
C ASP A 121 6.97 -14.36 -2.28
N TYR A 122 7.85 -13.98 -3.21
CA TYR A 122 7.46 -13.59 -4.57
C TYR A 122 6.97 -14.77 -5.44
N GLN A 123 7.09 -16.00 -4.97
CA GLN A 123 6.63 -17.21 -5.66
C GLN A 123 5.24 -17.67 -5.19
N ASP A 124 4.68 -17.05 -4.14
CA ASP A 124 3.36 -17.41 -3.64
C ASP A 124 2.30 -17.32 -4.73
N LYS A 125 1.61 -18.43 -4.96
CA LYS A 125 0.52 -18.56 -5.94
C LYS A 125 -0.66 -17.66 -5.65
N ALA A 126 -0.80 -17.13 -4.43
CA ALA A 126 -1.84 -16.17 -4.09
C ALA A 126 -1.72 -14.88 -4.93
N ILE A 127 -0.49 -14.48 -5.29
CA ILE A 127 -0.23 -13.36 -6.22
C ILE A 127 -0.90 -13.63 -7.57
N TYR A 128 -0.69 -14.83 -8.12
CA TYR A 128 -1.29 -15.21 -9.40
C TYR A 128 -2.80 -15.37 -9.33
N ARG A 129 -3.33 -15.87 -8.20
CA ARG A 129 -4.79 -15.92 -7.97
C ARG A 129 -5.39 -14.51 -7.94
N GLY A 130 -4.67 -13.54 -7.36
CA GLY A 130 -5.04 -12.12 -7.41
C GLY A 130 -5.12 -11.60 -8.84
N LEU A 131 -4.10 -11.88 -9.69
CA LEU A 131 -4.13 -11.57 -11.13
C LEU A 131 -5.36 -12.14 -11.82
N ALA A 132 -5.68 -13.42 -11.57
CA ALA A 132 -6.85 -14.06 -12.14
C ALA A 132 -8.18 -13.39 -11.73
N GLY A 133 -8.17 -12.57 -10.68
CA GLY A 133 -9.26 -11.69 -10.23
C GLY A 133 -9.15 -10.25 -10.73
N GLY A 134 -8.11 -9.91 -11.50
CA GLY A 134 -7.88 -8.55 -12.01
C GLY A 134 -7.08 -7.65 -11.07
N VAL A 135 -6.53 -8.18 -9.97
CA VAL A 135 -5.67 -7.40 -9.05
C VAL A 135 -4.28 -7.24 -9.65
N THR A 136 -3.84 -6.00 -9.79
CA THR A 136 -2.53 -5.67 -10.35
C THR A 136 -1.55 -5.14 -9.31
N THR A 137 -2.06 -4.63 -8.18
CA THR A 137 -1.26 -3.99 -7.12
C THR A 137 -1.84 -4.33 -5.76
N SER A 138 -0.98 -4.63 -4.78
CA SER A 138 -1.38 -4.84 -3.39
C SER A 138 -0.44 -4.15 -2.40
N LEU A 139 -1.02 -3.69 -1.28
CA LEU A 139 -0.27 -3.28 -0.09
C LEU A 139 -0.18 -4.50 0.85
N LEU A 140 1.03 -5.03 1.03
CA LEU A 140 1.31 -6.12 1.97
C LEU A 140 1.60 -5.52 3.34
N LEU A 141 0.71 -5.78 4.29
CA LEU A 141 0.72 -5.18 5.62
C LEU A 141 1.17 -6.19 6.68
N HIS A 142 1.86 -5.68 7.71
CA HIS A 142 1.95 -6.37 8.99
C HIS A 142 0.54 -6.61 9.55
N GLY A 143 0.32 -7.74 10.20
CA GLY A 143 -0.95 -8.05 10.85
C GLY A 143 -1.31 -7.10 11.99
N SER A 144 -2.35 -7.41 12.73
CA SER A 144 -2.92 -6.52 13.75
C SER A 144 -2.72 -7.04 15.19
N ALA A 145 -1.74 -7.93 15.42
CA ALA A 145 -1.39 -8.37 16.77
C ALA A 145 -0.75 -7.26 17.62
N ASN A 146 -0.02 -6.35 16.99
CA ASN A 146 0.79 -5.32 17.63
C ASN A 146 0.10 -3.97 17.62
N MET A 147 0.25 -3.19 18.70
CA MET A 147 -0.20 -1.78 18.72
C MET A 147 0.49 -0.95 17.65
N ILE A 148 1.80 -1.16 17.50
CA ILE A 148 2.60 -0.62 16.41
C ILE A 148 3.35 -1.80 15.80
N GLY A 149 2.96 -2.19 14.61
CA GLY A 149 3.56 -3.27 13.84
C GLY A 149 4.62 -2.77 12.86
N GLY A 150 4.92 -3.61 11.86
CA GLY A 150 5.98 -3.37 10.89
C GLY A 150 5.61 -2.48 9.72
N GLN A 151 6.62 -2.22 8.89
CA GLN A 151 6.54 -1.41 7.68
C GLN A 151 6.08 -2.28 6.51
N ALA A 152 5.10 -1.78 5.77
CA ALA A 152 4.49 -2.44 4.64
C ALA A 152 5.28 -2.24 3.34
N ILE A 153 5.00 -3.08 2.34
CA ILE A 153 5.46 -2.93 0.97
C ILE A 153 4.30 -2.87 0.00
N VAL A 154 4.48 -2.16 -1.11
CA VAL A 154 3.55 -2.18 -2.24
C VAL A 154 4.17 -3.03 -3.33
N ILE A 155 3.40 -4.00 -3.84
CA ILE A 155 3.81 -4.85 -4.95
C ILE A 155 2.92 -4.66 -6.18
N LYS A 156 3.51 -4.81 -7.37
CA LYS A 156 2.79 -5.12 -8.62
C LYS A 156 2.79 -6.63 -8.82
N HIS A 157 1.65 -7.20 -9.17
CA HIS A 157 1.46 -8.64 -9.32
C HIS A 157 2.15 -9.21 -10.57
N LYS A 158 3.41 -8.86 -10.80
CA LYS A 158 4.24 -9.34 -11.93
C LYS A 158 4.74 -10.76 -11.68
N TYR A 159 3.82 -11.69 -11.48
CA TYR A 159 4.15 -13.08 -11.16
C TYR A 159 5.07 -13.71 -12.20
N GLY A 160 6.18 -14.28 -11.76
CA GLY A 160 7.22 -14.83 -12.65
C GLY A 160 8.37 -13.86 -12.98
N ALA A 161 8.27 -12.58 -12.61
CA ALA A 161 9.31 -11.60 -12.92
C ALA A 161 10.41 -11.46 -11.84
N GLY A 162 10.30 -12.19 -10.74
CA GLY A 162 11.22 -12.14 -9.61
C GLY A 162 10.91 -11.02 -8.61
N ARG A 163 11.52 -11.11 -7.41
CA ARG A 163 11.24 -10.30 -6.23
C ARG A 163 11.28 -8.79 -6.50
N ASP A 164 12.43 -8.30 -7.00
CA ASP A 164 12.65 -6.85 -7.12
C ASP A 164 11.77 -6.23 -8.21
N ALA A 165 11.46 -6.98 -9.27
CA ALA A 165 10.56 -6.53 -10.32
C ALA A 165 9.10 -6.43 -9.89
N MET A 166 8.71 -7.12 -8.81
CA MET A 166 7.38 -7.02 -8.21
C MET A 166 7.24 -5.83 -7.28
N LEU A 167 8.30 -5.29 -6.70
CA LEU A 167 8.21 -4.10 -5.85
C LEU A 167 7.73 -2.92 -6.69
N PHE A 168 6.74 -2.17 -6.17
CA PHE A 168 6.22 -0.99 -6.87
C PHE A 168 7.26 0.14 -6.81
N PRO A 169 7.86 0.55 -7.95
CA PRO A 169 8.95 1.52 -7.92
C PRO A 169 8.51 2.88 -7.42
N GLY A 170 9.17 3.39 -6.37
CA GLY A 170 8.88 4.71 -5.79
C GLY A 170 7.60 4.82 -4.98
N ALA A 171 6.95 3.69 -4.64
CA ALA A 171 5.82 3.72 -3.71
C ALA A 171 6.26 4.27 -2.34
N PRO A 172 5.46 5.12 -1.70
CA PRO A 172 5.75 5.61 -0.36
C PRO A 172 5.82 4.47 0.66
N ARG A 173 6.69 4.60 1.65
CA ARG A 173 6.72 3.69 2.79
C ARG A 173 5.45 3.83 3.62
N SER A 174 4.93 2.72 4.13
CA SER A 174 3.79 2.68 5.03
C SER A 174 4.12 1.90 6.29
N ILE A 175 3.37 2.13 7.36
CA ILE A 175 3.50 1.40 8.62
C ILE A 175 2.12 1.01 9.14
N LYS A 176 2.01 -0.17 9.76
CA LYS A 176 0.76 -0.67 10.32
C LYS A 176 0.69 -0.47 11.82
N PHE A 177 -0.34 0.25 12.26
CA PHE A 177 -0.77 0.31 13.66
C PHE A 177 -2.03 -0.54 13.85
N ALA A 178 -2.36 -0.88 15.09
CA ALA A 178 -3.62 -1.55 15.41
C ALA A 178 -4.11 -1.18 16.79
N SER A 179 -5.42 -0.99 16.92
CA SER A 179 -6.13 -0.88 18.19
C SER A 179 -7.23 -1.95 18.28
N GLY A 180 -8.01 -1.92 19.35
CA GLY A 180 -9.12 -2.84 19.52
C GLY A 180 -8.77 -4.15 20.21
N GLU A 181 -9.55 -5.18 19.89
CA GLU A 181 -9.45 -6.45 20.61
C GLU A 181 -8.24 -7.31 20.24
N ASN A 182 -7.67 -7.12 19.03
CA ASN A 182 -6.59 -7.98 18.58
C ASN A 182 -5.31 -7.82 19.45
N PRO A 183 -4.69 -6.63 19.59
CA PRO A 183 -3.53 -6.47 20.48
C PRO A 183 -3.86 -6.82 21.92
N LYS A 184 -5.00 -6.36 22.41
CA LYS A 184 -5.48 -6.66 23.77
C LYS A 184 -5.56 -8.16 24.06
N ARG A 185 -6.07 -8.95 23.12
CA ARG A 185 -6.15 -10.41 23.24
C ARG A 185 -4.78 -11.06 23.17
N VAL A 186 -3.95 -10.67 22.19
CA VAL A 186 -2.64 -11.29 21.97
C VAL A 186 -1.72 -11.12 23.17
N TYR A 187 -1.64 -9.91 23.72
CA TYR A 187 -0.76 -9.64 24.87
C TYR A 187 -1.42 -9.94 26.20
N GLY A 188 -2.72 -9.68 26.36
CA GLY A 188 -3.46 -10.03 27.56
C GLY A 188 -3.47 -11.53 27.87
N SER A 189 -3.47 -12.40 26.84
CA SER A 189 -3.34 -13.86 27.03
C SER A 189 -1.96 -14.31 27.52
N LYS A 190 -0.96 -13.41 27.47
CA LYS A 190 0.42 -13.60 27.94
C LYS A 190 0.70 -12.85 29.26
N ASP A 191 -0.33 -12.33 29.92
CA ASP A 191 -0.23 -11.43 31.10
C ASP A 191 0.67 -10.21 30.84
N GLN A 192 0.61 -9.67 29.61
CA GLN A 192 1.40 -8.52 29.17
C GLN A 192 0.51 -7.34 28.78
N LEU A 193 1.08 -6.16 28.77
CA LEU A 193 0.45 -4.94 28.25
C LEU A 193 0.51 -4.94 26.70
N PRO A 194 -0.59 -4.61 25.99
CA PRO A 194 -1.90 -4.22 26.50
C PRO A 194 -2.83 -5.40 26.77
N SER A 195 -3.58 -5.34 27.88
CA SER A 195 -4.66 -6.28 28.18
C SER A 195 -6.04 -5.60 28.21
N SER A 196 -6.08 -4.29 27.97
CA SER A 196 -7.28 -3.46 27.97
C SER A 196 -7.21 -2.40 26.88
N ARG A 197 -8.36 -1.76 26.57
CA ARG A 197 -8.40 -0.61 25.62
C ARG A 197 -7.55 0.56 26.12
N MET A 198 -7.55 0.83 27.41
CA MET A 198 -6.67 1.85 28.02
C MET A 198 -5.20 1.50 27.79
N GLY A 199 -4.84 0.21 27.95
CA GLY A 199 -3.50 -0.31 27.70
C GLY A 199 -3.06 -0.14 26.27
N ASN A 200 -3.96 -0.35 25.29
CA ASN A 200 -3.68 -0.11 23.88
C ASN A 200 -3.11 1.32 23.68
N PHE A 201 -3.86 2.32 24.09
CA PHE A 201 -3.48 3.71 23.87
C PHE A 201 -2.33 4.20 24.76
N ALA A 202 -2.15 3.58 25.94
CA ALA A 202 -0.99 3.85 26.79
C ALA A 202 0.32 3.39 26.11
N VAL A 203 0.35 2.15 25.61
CA VAL A 203 1.52 1.60 24.87
C VAL A 203 1.86 2.45 23.64
N GLN A 204 0.86 2.89 22.90
CA GLN A 204 1.07 3.72 21.71
C GLN A 204 1.67 5.08 22.09
N ARG A 205 1.11 5.77 23.09
CA ARG A 205 1.64 7.06 23.57
C ARG A 205 3.05 6.94 24.11
N GLU A 206 3.34 5.90 24.92
CA GLU A 206 4.68 5.67 25.45
C GLU A 206 5.72 5.52 24.34
N ALA A 207 5.40 4.73 23.30
CA ALA A 207 6.30 4.55 22.16
C ALA A 207 6.53 5.86 21.38
N LEU A 208 5.49 6.67 21.20
CA LEU A 208 5.61 7.97 20.52
C LEU A 208 6.37 9.01 21.34
N VAL A 209 6.22 9.02 22.69
CA VAL A 209 7.04 9.86 23.58
C VAL A 209 8.52 9.48 23.46
N GLN A 210 8.84 8.19 23.51
CA GLN A 210 10.22 7.71 23.33
C GLN A 210 10.81 8.15 21.98
N ALA A 211 10.01 8.12 20.91
CA ALA A 211 10.44 8.62 19.61
C ALA A 211 10.69 10.14 19.59
N GLN A 212 9.87 10.94 20.29
CA GLN A 212 10.11 12.37 20.42
C GLN A 212 11.41 12.66 21.20
N ASP A 213 11.67 11.89 22.28
CA ASP A 213 12.92 12.01 23.04
C ASP A 213 14.13 11.69 22.15
N TYR A 214 14.07 10.60 21.41
CA TYR A 214 15.09 10.20 20.44
C TYR A 214 15.34 11.30 19.39
N MET A 215 14.29 11.90 18.83
CA MET A 215 14.42 12.99 17.87
C MET A 215 15.10 14.21 18.49
N ARG A 216 14.80 14.54 19.76
CA ARG A 216 15.45 15.65 20.47
C ARG A 216 16.95 15.39 20.67
N GLU A 217 17.33 14.18 21.09
CA GLU A 217 18.74 13.82 21.26
C GLU A 217 19.55 14.01 19.96
N TRP A 218 18.99 13.57 18.82
CA TRP A 218 19.64 13.77 17.52
C TRP A 218 19.73 15.25 17.13
N THR A 219 18.66 16.02 17.34
CA THR A 219 18.62 17.46 17.05
C THR A 219 19.66 18.22 17.90
N ASP A 220 19.77 17.88 19.18
CA ASP A 220 20.74 18.49 20.09
C ASP A 220 22.18 18.13 19.70
N TYR A 221 22.43 16.90 19.32
CA TYR A 221 23.72 16.45 18.82
C TYR A 221 24.13 17.23 17.55
N GLU A 222 23.24 17.29 16.55
CA GLU A 222 23.49 18.02 15.31
C GLU A 222 23.77 19.52 15.58
N ALA A 223 23.03 20.12 16.49
CA ALA A 223 23.24 21.50 16.91
C ALA A 223 24.59 21.70 17.59
N LYS A 224 25.07 20.77 18.43
CA LYS A 224 26.38 20.78 19.05
C LYS A 224 27.50 20.65 18.02
N VAL A 225 27.38 19.68 17.11
CA VAL A 225 28.36 19.48 16.01
C VAL A 225 28.46 20.74 15.14
N LYS A 226 27.31 21.35 14.78
CA LYS A 226 27.27 22.56 13.97
C LYS A 226 27.98 23.76 14.66
N ARG A 227 27.99 23.82 16.00
CA ARG A 227 28.69 24.83 16.78
C ARG A 227 30.17 24.50 17.01
N GLY A 228 30.67 23.35 16.55
CA GLY A 228 32.06 22.94 16.73
C GLY A 228 32.35 22.37 18.12
N ASP A 229 31.34 21.91 18.85
CA ASP A 229 31.51 21.29 20.17
C ASP A 229 32.22 19.94 20.02
N LYS A 230 33.43 19.84 20.54
CA LYS A 230 34.29 18.65 20.45
C LYS A 230 33.86 17.54 21.39
N ASP A 231 33.03 17.84 22.38
CA ASP A 231 32.49 16.88 23.37
C ASP A 231 31.11 16.37 23.00
N ALA A 232 30.63 16.73 21.79
CA ALA A 232 29.36 16.25 21.29
C ALA A 232 29.37 14.72 21.15
N LYS A 233 28.54 14.02 21.94
CA LYS A 233 28.42 12.57 21.91
C LYS A 233 27.34 12.16 20.90
N LEU A 234 27.70 11.26 19.99
CA LEU A 234 26.77 10.66 19.04
C LEU A 234 25.67 9.88 19.78
N PRO A 235 24.37 10.16 19.53
CA PRO A 235 23.28 9.37 20.08
C PRO A 235 23.34 7.92 19.60
N LYS A 236 22.82 7.00 20.41
CA LYS A 236 22.75 5.60 20.04
C LYS A 236 21.70 5.42 18.93
N HIS A 237 22.06 4.72 17.85
CA HIS A 237 21.09 4.28 16.87
C HIS A 237 20.14 3.24 17.44
N ASP A 238 18.83 3.46 17.25
CA ASP A 238 17.76 2.56 17.62
C ASP A 238 16.78 2.45 16.44
N LEU A 239 16.78 1.28 15.80
CA LEU A 239 15.94 1.03 14.59
C LEU A 239 14.45 1.19 14.85
N LYS A 240 14.01 0.85 16.06
CA LYS A 240 12.63 0.99 16.50
C LYS A 240 12.23 2.46 16.61
N LEU A 241 13.04 3.26 17.31
CA LEU A 241 12.79 4.69 17.50
C LEU A 241 12.99 5.48 16.20
N GLU A 242 13.92 5.06 15.33
CA GLU A 242 14.10 5.68 14.00
C GLU A 242 12.84 5.51 13.12
N ALA A 243 12.25 4.31 13.11
CA ALA A 243 11.00 4.08 12.37
C ALA A 243 9.83 4.94 12.90
N LEU A 244 9.72 5.09 14.23
CA LEU A 244 8.72 5.98 14.84
C LEU A 244 9.02 7.46 14.60
N ALA A 245 10.30 7.86 14.62
CA ALA A 245 10.70 9.20 14.24
C ALA A 245 10.31 9.53 12.79
N ASP A 246 10.41 8.56 11.88
CA ASP A 246 9.95 8.72 10.49
C ASP A 246 8.42 8.87 10.40
N VAL A 247 7.64 8.23 11.28
CA VAL A 247 6.19 8.51 11.43
C VAL A 247 5.97 9.97 11.82
N LEU A 248 6.63 10.45 12.87
CA LEU A 248 6.48 11.82 13.37
C LEU A 248 6.97 12.87 12.37
N ARG A 249 7.94 12.54 11.52
CA ARG A 249 8.42 13.39 10.41
C ARG A 249 7.50 13.34 9.18
N GLY A 250 6.44 12.52 9.19
CA GLY A 250 5.53 12.35 8.06
C GLY A 250 6.11 11.60 6.86
N LYS A 251 7.17 10.81 7.04
CA LYS A 251 7.81 10.02 5.98
C LYS A 251 7.14 8.67 5.73
N LEU A 252 6.29 8.20 6.65
CA LEU A 252 5.55 6.95 6.58
C LEU A 252 4.05 7.23 6.52
N LEU A 253 3.35 6.54 5.63
CA LEU A 253 1.88 6.54 5.59
C LEU A 253 1.38 5.64 6.72
N VAL A 254 0.65 6.19 7.68
CA VAL A 254 0.15 5.44 8.84
C VAL A 254 -1.17 4.78 8.49
N GLN A 255 -1.19 3.45 8.53
CA GLN A 255 -2.32 2.56 8.26
C GLN A 255 -2.76 1.93 9.58
N ILE A 256 -3.98 2.15 10.03
CA ILE A 256 -4.42 1.74 11.38
C ILE A 256 -5.56 0.73 11.28
N HIS A 257 -5.35 -0.49 11.80
CA HIS A 257 -6.42 -1.45 12.08
C HIS A 257 -7.29 -0.92 13.23
N CYS A 258 -8.54 -0.64 12.95
CA CYS A 258 -9.50 -0.16 13.96
C CYS A 258 -10.93 -0.41 13.47
N TYR A 259 -11.82 -0.85 14.36
CA TYR A 259 -13.21 -1.19 14.01
C TYR A 259 -14.21 -0.15 14.49
N ARG A 260 -14.09 0.24 15.74
CA ARG A 260 -15.10 0.98 16.51
C ARG A 260 -15.00 2.49 16.33
N ALA A 261 -16.13 3.15 16.30
CA ALA A 261 -16.21 4.60 16.12
C ALA A 261 -15.47 5.39 17.21
N ASP A 262 -15.58 4.97 18.47
CA ASP A 262 -14.91 5.62 19.60
C ASP A 262 -13.37 5.47 19.54
N GLU A 263 -12.87 4.32 19.06
CA GLU A 263 -11.44 4.11 18.87
C GLU A 263 -10.90 4.85 17.63
N LEU A 264 -11.67 4.94 16.54
CA LEU A 264 -11.32 5.80 15.38
C LEU A 264 -11.09 7.25 15.82
N LEU A 265 -11.96 7.78 16.71
CA LEU A 265 -11.81 9.13 17.24
C LEU A 265 -10.56 9.26 18.12
N THR A 266 -10.34 8.29 19.03
CA THR A 266 -9.17 8.29 19.91
C THR A 266 -7.86 8.23 19.15
N GLU A 267 -7.77 7.42 18.07
CA GLU A 267 -6.58 7.36 17.21
C GLU A 267 -6.32 8.70 16.49
N MET A 268 -7.37 9.38 16.03
CA MET A 268 -7.22 10.72 15.44
C MET A 268 -6.78 11.76 16.48
N GLU A 269 -7.24 11.66 17.73
CA GLU A 269 -6.79 12.53 18.84
C GLU A 269 -5.31 12.30 19.14
N ILE A 270 -4.85 11.04 19.21
CA ILE A 270 -3.43 10.71 19.40
C ILE A 270 -2.60 11.20 18.22
N ALA A 271 -3.06 11.02 17.00
CA ALA A 271 -2.36 11.54 15.82
C ALA A 271 -2.17 13.07 15.90
N LYS A 272 -3.18 13.78 16.35
CA LYS A 272 -3.12 15.22 16.60
C LYS A 272 -2.19 15.58 17.77
N GLU A 273 -2.24 14.83 18.88
CA GLU A 273 -1.40 14.99 20.08
C GLU A 273 0.10 14.93 19.71
N PHE A 274 0.48 13.99 18.85
CA PHE A 274 1.87 13.74 18.46
C PHE A 274 2.28 14.35 17.11
N GLY A 275 1.35 14.95 16.37
CA GLY A 275 1.63 15.70 15.14
C GLY A 275 1.83 14.83 13.90
N TYR A 276 1.38 13.57 13.88
CA TYR A 276 1.38 12.75 12.66
C TYR A 276 -0.01 12.68 12.01
N LYS A 277 -0.08 12.14 10.80
CA LYS A 277 -1.34 11.97 10.06
C LYS A 277 -1.70 10.50 9.90
N VAL A 278 -2.95 10.15 10.20
CA VAL A 278 -3.53 8.88 9.81
C VAL A 278 -3.84 8.91 8.32
N ARG A 279 -3.32 7.96 7.55
CA ARG A 279 -3.62 7.85 6.11
C ARG A 279 -4.96 7.16 5.90
N ALA A 280 -5.14 6.01 6.52
CA ALA A 280 -6.39 5.27 6.45
C ALA A 280 -6.62 4.40 7.68
N PHE A 281 -7.88 4.24 8.03
CA PHE A 281 -8.33 3.18 8.93
C PHE A 281 -8.73 1.95 8.13
N HIS A 282 -8.23 0.81 8.57
CA HIS A 282 -8.56 -0.48 7.98
C HIS A 282 -9.65 -1.16 8.79
N HIS A 283 -10.55 -1.84 8.10
CA HIS A 283 -11.83 -2.37 8.58
C HIS A 283 -12.83 -1.24 8.84
N ALA A 284 -12.65 -0.42 9.85
CA ALA A 284 -13.43 0.78 10.13
C ALA A 284 -14.96 0.53 9.97
N LEU A 285 -15.46 -0.58 10.54
CA LEU A 285 -16.83 -1.05 10.29
C LEU A 285 -17.90 -0.13 10.88
N GLU A 286 -17.52 0.72 11.84
CA GLU A 286 -18.37 1.76 12.42
C GLU A 286 -18.06 3.18 11.90
N ALA A 287 -17.32 3.32 10.80
CA ALA A 287 -16.95 4.62 10.24
C ALA A 287 -18.16 5.48 9.89
N TYR A 288 -19.28 4.87 9.49
CA TYR A 288 -20.53 5.56 9.20
C TYR A 288 -21.05 6.44 10.36
N LYS A 289 -20.71 6.09 11.62
CA LYS A 289 -21.09 6.85 12.83
C LYS A 289 -20.29 8.15 12.99
N VAL A 290 -19.08 8.22 12.42
CA VAL A 290 -18.12 9.33 12.60
C VAL A 290 -17.57 9.85 11.26
N ALA A 291 -18.25 9.55 10.17
CA ALA A 291 -17.79 9.84 8.83
C ALA A 291 -17.48 11.34 8.60
N ASP A 292 -18.28 12.25 9.19
CA ASP A 292 -18.04 13.70 9.10
C ASP A 292 -16.66 14.09 9.66
N LYS A 293 -16.24 13.44 10.76
CA LYS A 293 -14.93 13.69 11.37
C LYS A 293 -13.78 13.10 10.56
N LEU A 294 -13.97 11.91 9.98
CA LEU A 294 -13.00 11.30 9.07
C LEU A 294 -12.78 12.18 7.84
N ALA A 295 -13.86 12.63 7.21
CA ALA A 295 -13.81 13.51 6.05
C ALA A 295 -13.12 14.85 6.37
N ALA A 296 -13.45 15.48 7.50
CA ALA A 296 -12.86 16.75 7.92
C ALA A 296 -11.34 16.67 8.17
N ASN A 297 -10.79 15.48 8.44
CA ASN A 297 -9.36 15.23 8.66
C ASN A 297 -8.66 14.58 7.45
N ASP A 298 -9.34 14.44 6.31
CA ASP A 298 -8.85 13.74 5.09
C ASP A 298 -8.33 12.33 5.39
N VAL A 299 -9.02 11.61 6.28
CA VAL A 299 -8.70 10.22 6.64
C VAL A 299 -9.56 9.29 5.82
N ALA A 300 -8.92 8.38 5.08
CA ALA A 300 -9.60 7.35 4.30
C ALA A 300 -10.00 6.14 5.15
N ILE A 301 -10.86 5.29 4.59
CA ILE A 301 -11.12 3.95 5.13
C ILE A 301 -10.90 2.88 4.06
N ALA A 302 -10.35 1.75 4.48
CA ALA A 302 -10.30 0.51 3.71
C ALA A 302 -11.17 -0.53 4.44
N THR A 303 -12.40 -0.77 3.93
CA THR A 303 -13.44 -1.51 4.63
C THR A 303 -13.87 -2.77 3.88
N PHE A 304 -14.66 -3.61 4.51
CA PHE A 304 -15.38 -4.70 3.87
C PHE A 304 -16.74 -4.21 3.32
N ALA A 305 -17.26 -4.92 2.32
CA ALA A 305 -18.55 -4.58 1.75
C ALA A 305 -19.72 -4.96 2.68
N ASP A 306 -19.66 -6.14 3.28
CA ASP A 306 -20.81 -6.70 4.01
C ASP A 306 -20.43 -7.67 5.16
N TRP A 307 -19.24 -7.54 5.73
CA TRP A 307 -18.84 -8.39 6.87
C TRP A 307 -19.32 -7.79 8.18
N TRP A 308 -20.11 -8.52 8.92
CA TRP A 308 -20.63 -8.14 10.24
C TRP A 308 -20.71 -9.34 11.19
N GLY A 309 -20.75 -9.08 12.51
CA GLY A 309 -21.07 -10.06 13.54
C GLY A 309 -20.09 -11.21 13.74
N TYR A 310 -18.95 -11.23 13.05
CA TYR A 310 -17.98 -12.33 13.17
C TYR A 310 -17.05 -12.20 14.41
N LYS A 311 -17.08 -11.05 15.09
CA LYS A 311 -16.43 -10.80 16.38
C LYS A 311 -17.09 -9.62 17.08
N ASN A 312 -16.81 -9.41 18.39
CA ASN A 312 -17.50 -8.42 19.21
C ASN A 312 -17.40 -6.99 18.66
N GLU A 313 -16.23 -6.55 18.22
CA GLU A 313 -16.06 -5.21 17.68
C GLU A 313 -16.60 -5.02 16.25
N ALA A 314 -17.07 -6.09 15.62
CA ALA A 314 -17.77 -6.05 14.33
C ALA A 314 -19.29 -6.15 14.45
N TRP A 315 -19.84 -6.06 15.67
CA TRP A 315 -21.27 -6.26 15.92
C TRP A 315 -22.15 -5.20 15.26
N ASP A 316 -21.73 -3.95 15.29
CA ASP A 316 -22.47 -2.83 14.70
C ASP A 316 -22.09 -2.54 13.24
N ALA A 317 -21.40 -3.46 12.59
CA ALA A 317 -21.11 -3.35 11.16
C ALA A 317 -22.41 -3.41 10.34
N ILE A 318 -22.47 -2.60 9.29
CA ILE A 318 -23.62 -2.55 8.39
C ILE A 318 -23.16 -2.55 6.91
N PRO A 319 -23.91 -3.16 5.97
CA PRO A 319 -23.55 -3.19 4.55
C PRO A 319 -23.52 -1.80 3.90
N TRP A 320 -24.15 -0.82 4.50
CA TRP A 320 -24.19 0.58 3.99
C TRP A 320 -22.98 1.42 4.41
N ASN A 321 -22.11 0.91 5.31
CA ASN A 321 -20.97 1.67 5.87
C ASN A 321 -20.14 2.37 4.79
N ALA A 322 -19.76 1.64 3.74
CA ALA A 322 -18.95 2.20 2.64
C ALA A 322 -19.63 3.39 1.98
N VAL A 323 -20.90 3.23 1.60
CA VAL A 323 -21.63 4.27 0.85
C VAL A 323 -22.01 5.45 1.74
N ILE A 324 -22.45 5.22 2.98
CA ILE A 324 -22.74 6.32 3.91
C ILE A 324 -21.47 7.16 4.14
N SER A 325 -20.34 6.52 4.40
CA SER A 325 -19.06 7.21 4.60
C SER A 325 -18.64 8.00 3.36
N MET A 326 -18.76 7.40 2.19
CA MET A 326 -18.46 8.08 0.91
C MET A 326 -19.37 9.30 0.68
N ARG A 327 -20.68 9.19 0.92
CA ARG A 327 -21.63 10.32 0.78
C ARG A 327 -21.34 11.47 1.74
N LYS A 328 -20.61 11.20 2.83
CA LYS A 328 -20.11 12.20 3.78
C LYS A 328 -18.73 12.77 3.41
N GLY A 329 -18.17 12.35 2.26
CA GLY A 329 -16.89 12.85 1.75
C GLY A 329 -15.67 12.04 2.17
N VAL A 330 -15.84 10.88 2.84
CA VAL A 330 -14.73 9.98 3.16
C VAL A 330 -14.27 9.26 1.90
N ARG A 331 -12.97 9.18 1.70
CA ARG A 331 -12.37 8.34 0.64
C ARG A 331 -12.43 6.88 1.09
N VAL A 332 -13.24 6.07 0.41
CA VAL A 332 -13.52 4.69 0.78
C VAL A 332 -12.89 3.73 -0.22
N ALA A 333 -12.16 2.73 0.28
CA ALA A 333 -11.73 1.56 -0.47
C ALA A 333 -12.42 0.29 0.06
N ILE A 334 -12.72 -0.63 -0.83
CA ILE A 334 -13.08 -2.02 -0.51
C ILE A 334 -11.80 -2.84 -0.61
N LYS A 335 -11.52 -3.64 0.41
CA LYS A 335 -10.28 -4.41 0.57
C LYS A 335 -10.56 -5.89 0.85
N SER A 336 -9.53 -6.73 0.69
CA SER A 336 -9.71 -8.16 0.87
C SER A 336 -9.45 -8.66 2.29
N ASP A 337 -8.26 -8.47 2.83
CA ASP A 337 -7.78 -9.09 4.07
C ASP A 337 -7.88 -10.65 4.04
N SER A 338 -7.83 -11.20 2.83
CA SER A 338 -8.01 -12.63 2.61
C SER A 338 -7.50 -13.01 1.21
N ASP A 339 -6.75 -14.10 1.09
CA ASP A 339 -6.26 -14.65 -0.18
C ASP A 339 -7.37 -14.99 -1.15
N ASP A 340 -8.46 -15.58 -0.62
CA ASP A 340 -9.62 -15.94 -1.43
C ASP A 340 -10.43 -14.73 -1.87
N LEU A 341 -10.58 -13.73 -1.00
CA LEU A 341 -11.37 -12.55 -1.28
C LEU A 341 -10.66 -11.59 -2.23
N ALA A 342 -9.31 -11.57 -2.23
CA ALA A 342 -8.52 -10.72 -3.11
C ALA A 342 -8.93 -10.87 -4.58
N ARG A 343 -9.13 -12.10 -5.04
CA ARG A 343 -9.56 -12.39 -6.42
C ARG A 343 -11.02 -12.02 -6.74
N ARG A 344 -11.79 -11.51 -5.77
CA ARG A 344 -13.23 -11.20 -5.89
C ARG A 344 -13.56 -9.75 -5.55
N LEU A 345 -12.58 -8.86 -5.49
CA LEU A 345 -12.80 -7.47 -5.12
C LEU A 345 -13.78 -6.75 -6.05
N ASN A 346 -13.86 -7.14 -7.33
CA ASN A 346 -14.88 -6.66 -8.24
C ASN A 346 -16.31 -6.97 -7.76
N GLN A 347 -16.52 -8.18 -7.21
CA GLN A 347 -17.81 -8.61 -6.66
C GLN A 347 -18.09 -7.90 -5.32
N GLU A 348 -17.07 -7.71 -4.49
CA GLU A 348 -17.20 -6.95 -3.24
C GLU A 348 -17.58 -5.48 -3.52
N ALA A 349 -16.97 -4.86 -4.51
CA ALA A 349 -17.37 -3.51 -4.93
C ALA A 349 -18.81 -3.47 -5.46
N ALA A 350 -19.24 -4.48 -6.22
CA ALA A 350 -20.63 -4.57 -6.72
C ALA A 350 -21.67 -4.61 -5.60
N LYS A 351 -21.34 -5.19 -4.43
CA LYS A 351 -22.24 -5.20 -3.28
C LYS A 351 -22.56 -3.78 -2.79
N THR A 352 -21.63 -2.81 -2.91
CA THR A 352 -21.89 -1.41 -2.55
C THR A 352 -22.97 -0.77 -3.42
N MET A 353 -23.06 -1.19 -4.69
CA MET A 353 -24.15 -0.77 -5.59
C MET A 353 -25.49 -1.35 -5.11
N ARG A 354 -25.50 -2.65 -4.76
CA ARG A 354 -26.71 -3.35 -4.33
C ARG A 354 -27.26 -2.86 -3.01
N TYR A 355 -26.40 -2.69 -2.00
CA TYR A 355 -26.81 -2.30 -0.66
C TYR A 355 -26.95 -0.78 -0.50
N GLY A 356 -25.96 -0.03 -0.95
CA GLY A 356 -25.86 1.40 -0.67
C GLY A 356 -26.25 2.32 -1.83
N GLY A 357 -26.51 1.77 -3.02
CA GLY A 357 -26.81 2.58 -4.22
C GLY A 357 -25.60 3.36 -4.73
N ALA A 358 -24.39 2.80 -4.60
CA ALA A 358 -23.22 3.35 -5.29
C ALA A 358 -23.43 3.27 -6.81
N THR A 359 -22.97 4.26 -7.54
CA THR A 359 -22.90 4.21 -9.00
C THR A 359 -21.79 3.27 -9.45
N GLU A 360 -21.81 2.87 -10.72
CA GLU A 360 -20.76 2.05 -11.35
C GLU A 360 -19.36 2.67 -11.15
N GLU A 361 -19.22 3.97 -11.42
CA GLU A 361 -17.96 4.70 -11.26
C GLU A 361 -17.50 4.72 -9.79
N GLU A 362 -18.43 4.96 -8.86
CA GLU A 362 -18.12 4.97 -7.43
C GLU A 362 -17.65 3.59 -6.95
N ALA A 363 -18.31 2.52 -7.37
CA ALA A 363 -17.92 1.16 -7.03
C ALA A 363 -16.53 0.78 -7.59
N LEU A 364 -16.27 1.11 -8.86
CA LEU A 364 -14.94 0.92 -9.45
C LEU A 364 -13.88 1.76 -8.74
N ARG A 365 -14.19 3.01 -8.40
CA ARG A 365 -13.27 3.89 -7.68
C ARG A 365 -12.87 3.32 -6.32
N MET A 366 -13.77 2.59 -5.64
CA MET A 366 -13.48 1.95 -4.35
C MET A 366 -12.46 0.80 -4.43
N ILE A 367 -12.22 0.23 -5.61
CA ILE A 367 -11.25 -0.85 -5.81
C ILE A 367 -10.10 -0.48 -6.75
N THR A 368 -10.02 0.77 -7.17
CA THR A 368 -8.99 1.26 -8.10
C THR A 368 -8.34 2.55 -7.59
N LEU A 369 -8.95 3.72 -7.83
CA LEU A 369 -8.35 5.03 -7.53
C LEU A 369 -8.26 5.33 -6.02
N ASN A 370 -9.28 4.98 -5.24
CA ASN A 370 -9.25 5.22 -3.80
C ASN A 370 -8.19 4.38 -3.07
N PRO A 371 -8.07 3.05 -3.31
CA PRO A 371 -6.95 2.30 -2.74
C PRO A 371 -5.59 2.76 -3.28
N ALA A 372 -5.48 3.21 -4.55
CA ALA A 372 -4.24 3.83 -5.05
C ALA A 372 -3.84 5.04 -4.19
N TRP A 373 -4.80 5.90 -3.83
CA TRP A 373 -4.55 7.01 -2.93
C TRP A 373 -4.12 6.53 -1.54
N ILE A 374 -4.80 5.54 -0.95
CA ILE A 374 -4.46 5.00 0.37
C ILE A 374 -3.00 4.56 0.45
N ILE A 375 -2.51 3.94 -0.63
CA ILE A 375 -1.12 3.46 -0.70
C ILE A 375 -0.15 4.49 -1.31
N GLY A 376 -0.64 5.67 -1.74
CA GLY A 376 0.17 6.80 -2.21
C GLY A 376 0.70 6.67 -3.63
N VAL A 377 -0.01 5.95 -4.51
CA VAL A 377 0.41 5.73 -5.91
C VAL A 377 -0.65 6.17 -6.95
N GLU A 378 -1.61 6.99 -6.54
CA GLU A 378 -2.72 7.47 -7.36
C GLU A 378 -2.30 8.25 -8.61
N ASN A 379 -1.11 8.83 -8.60
CA ASN A 379 -0.53 9.50 -9.76
C ASN A 379 0.03 8.52 -10.81
N ARG A 380 0.13 7.24 -10.46
CA ARG A 380 0.70 6.20 -11.31
C ARG A 380 -0.33 5.19 -11.80
N VAL A 381 -1.30 4.81 -10.97
CA VAL A 381 -2.30 3.76 -11.23
C VAL A 381 -3.69 4.14 -10.71
N GLY A 382 -4.68 3.28 -10.91
CA GLY A 382 -6.03 3.41 -10.34
C GLY A 382 -7.05 4.10 -11.22
N SER A 383 -6.65 4.66 -12.36
CA SER A 383 -7.55 5.19 -13.39
C SER A 383 -6.88 5.10 -14.76
N ILE A 384 -7.69 5.18 -15.83
CA ILE A 384 -7.19 5.19 -17.21
C ILE A 384 -7.00 6.63 -17.66
N GLU A 385 -5.77 7.12 -17.52
CA GLU A 385 -5.36 8.48 -17.87
C GLU A 385 -3.98 8.45 -18.52
N VAL A 386 -3.76 9.38 -19.47
CA VAL A 386 -2.46 9.52 -20.15
C VAL A 386 -1.36 9.81 -19.13
N GLY A 387 -0.25 9.10 -19.25
CA GLY A 387 0.93 9.18 -18.39
C GLY A 387 0.94 8.19 -17.22
N LYS A 388 -0.20 7.59 -16.87
CA LYS A 388 -0.25 6.51 -15.87
C LYS A 388 0.30 5.20 -16.40
N ASP A 389 0.70 4.33 -15.50
CA ASP A 389 1.14 3.00 -15.83
C ASP A 389 -0.01 2.20 -16.47
N ALA A 390 0.30 1.40 -17.47
CA ALA A 390 -0.68 0.61 -18.18
C ALA A 390 -1.02 -0.69 -17.43
N ASP A 391 -1.54 -0.53 -16.21
CA ASP A 391 -2.10 -1.61 -15.39
C ASP A 391 -3.59 -1.72 -15.71
N LEU A 392 -3.96 -2.70 -16.54
CA LEU A 392 -5.26 -2.77 -17.19
C LEU A 392 -5.85 -4.18 -17.15
N VAL A 393 -7.18 -4.27 -17.13
CA VAL A 393 -7.90 -5.55 -17.16
C VAL A 393 -8.94 -5.56 -18.28
N ILE A 394 -8.84 -6.52 -19.18
CA ILE A 394 -9.90 -6.84 -20.16
C ILE A 394 -10.79 -7.91 -19.53
N TRP A 395 -12.10 -7.65 -19.50
CA TRP A 395 -13.10 -8.48 -18.83
C TRP A 395 -13.97 -9.20 -19.83
N ASP A 396 -14.13 -10.51 -19.65
CA ASP A 396 -15.20 -11.27 -20.28
C ASP A 396 -16.48 -11.10 -19.44
N GLY A 397 -17.38 -10.23 -19.92
CA GLY A 397 -18.57 -9.79 -19.18
C GLY A 397 -18.40 -8.51 -18.37
N TYR A 398 -19.47 -8.08 -17.71
CA TYR A 398 -19.52 -6.84 -16.94
C TYR A 398 -18.65 -6.95 -15.67
N PRO A 399 -17.67 -6.04 -15.44
CA PRO A 399 -16.70 -6.16 -14.38
C PRO A 399 -17.31 -6.29 -12.97
N LEU A 400 -18.35 -5.47 -12.68
CA LEU A 400 -19.02 -5.45 -11.38
C LEU A 400 -20.13 -6.50 -11.29
N SER A 401 -19.84 -7.71 -11.74
CA SER A 401 -20.75 -8.86 -11.73
C SER A 401 -20.00 -10.13 -11.33
N SER A 402 -20.70 -11.07 -10.71
CA SER A 402 -20.18 -12.42 -10.45
C SER A 402 -19.89 -13.22 -11.72
N TYR A 403 -20.44 -12.81 -12.85
CA TYR A 403 -20.18 -13.41 -14.18
C TYR A 403 -19.03 -12.72 -14.92
N GLY A 404 -18.63 -11.51 -14.51
CA GLY A 404 -17.48 -10.81 -15.07
C GLY A 404 -16.18 -11.46 -14.58
N VAL A 405 -15.40 -11.97 -15.53
CA VAL A 405 -14.09 -12.58 -15.23
C VAL A 405 -13.00 -11.93 -16.07
N PRO A 406 -11.78 -11.71 -15.52
CA PRO A 406 -10.68 -11.22 -16.31
C PRO A 406 -10.33 -12.18 -17.46
N GLU A 407 -10.19 -11.66 -18.65
CA GLU A 407 -9.66 -12.38 -19.79
C GLU A 407 -8.16 -12.18 -19.92
N LYS A 408 -7.73 -10.91 -19.84
CA LYS A 408 -6.32 -10.55 -19.83
C LYS A 408 -6.06 -9.50 -18.77
N VAL A 409 -4.91 -9.62 -18.09
CA VAL A 409 -4.42 -8.60 -17.15
C VAL A 409 -3.05 -8.14 -17.62
N LEU A 410 -2.93 -6.83 -17.80
CA LEU A 410 -1.68 -6.18 -18.17
C LEU A 410 -1.15 -5.39 -16.96
N ILE A 411 0.16 -5.43 -16.78
CA ILE A 411 0.89 -4.59 -15.80
C ILE A 411 2.06 -3.94 -16.53
N ASP A 412 2.15 -2.61 -16.43
CA ASP A 412 3.12 -1.82 -17.21
C ASP A 412 3.08 -2.18 -18.71
N GLY A 413 1.88 -2.48 -19.24
CA GLY A 413 1.65 -2.80 -20.65
C GLY A 413 1.94 -4.24 -21.05
N ASP A 414 2.58 -5.05 -20.20
CA ASP A 414 2.86 -6.45 -20.47
C ASP A 414 1.76 -7.36 -19.91
N VAL A 415 1.44 -8.44 -20.65
CA VAL A 415 0.40 -9.39 -20.24
C VAL A 415 0.96 -10.38 -19.22
N TYR A 416 0.45 -10.33 -17.98
CA TYR A 416 0.80 -11.26 -16.90
C TYR A 416 -0.24 -12.34 -16.65
N PHE A 417 -1.47 -12.17 -17.15
CA PHE A 417 -2.53 -13.18 -17.11
C PHE A 417 -3.24 -13.21 -18.46
N ASP A 418 -3.42 -14.40 -19.01
CA ASP A 418 -4.19 -14.63 -20.22
C ASP A 418 -4.99 -15.94 -20.09
N ARG A 419 -6.32 -15.79 -19.95
CA ARG A 419 -7.24 -16.92 -19.78
C ARG A 419 -7.25 -17.87 -20.97
N SER A 420 -6.88 -17.44 -22.17
CA SER A 420 -6.86 -18.25 -23.37
C SER A 420 -5.71 -19.26 -23.41
N LEU A 421 -4.66 -19.03 -22.61
CA LEU A 421 -3.48 -19.88 -22.59
C LEU A 421 -3.68 -21.12 -21.69
N PRO A 422 -3.01 -22.26 -21.99
CA PRO A 422 -2.97 -23.41 -21.09
C PRO A 422 -2.47 -23.00 -19.69
N GLY A 423 -3.22 -23.42 -18.63
CA GLY A 423 -2.92 -23.00 -17.27
C GLY A 423 -3.01 -21.48 -17.07
N PHE A 424 -3.78 -20.80 -17.94
CA PHE A 424 -3.95 -19.34 -17.99
C PHE A 424 -2.66 -18.53 -18.15
N GLY A 425 -1.58 -19.16 -18.63
CA GLY A 425 -0.27 -18.53 -18.79
C GLY A 425 0.54 -18.44 -17.49
N MET A 426 0.18 -19.19 -16.44
CA MET A 426 0.90 -19.18 -15.17
C MET A 426 2.35 -19.65 -15.38
N PRO A 427 3.36 -18.83 -15.05
CA PRO A 427 4.76 -19.23 -15.09
C PRO A 427 5.03 -20.40 -14.13
N ARG A 428 5.99 -21.25 -14.52
CA ARG A 428 6.51 -22.29 -13.63
C ARG A 428 7.90 -21.86 -13.18
N TYR A 429 8.05 -21.68 -11.88
CA TYR A 429 9.38 -21.51 -11.29
C TYR A 429 10.13 -22.85 -11.38
N LYS A 430 11.40 -22.79 -11.71
CA LYS A 430 12.26 -23.97 -11.64
C LYS A 430 12.64 -24.22 -10.18
N GLU A 431 12.72 -25.51 -9.78
CA GLU A 431 13.25 -25.84 -8.46
C GLU A 431 14.67 -25.27 -8.34
N GLY A 432 14.88 -24.38 -7.34
CA GLY A 432 16.17 -23.77 -7.04
C GLY A 432 16.40 -22.35 -7.60
N GLU A 433 15.38 -21.72 -8.21
CA GLU A 433 15.41 -20.27 -8.57
C GLU A 433 14.79 -19.40 -7.49
#